data_3dab2000bc9a720c05384bcb03d553c5
#
_entry.id   3dab2000bc9a720c05384bcb03d553c5
#
_cell.length_a   1.000
_cell.length_b   1.000
_cell.length_c   1.000
_cell.angle_alpha   90.00
_cell.angle_beta   90.00
_cell.angle_gamma   90.00
#
_symmetry.space_group_name_H-M   'P 1'
#
loop_
_entity.id
_entity.type
_entity.pdbx_description
1 polymer ?
#
loop_
_entity_poly.entity_id
_entity_poly.type
_entity_poly.pdbx_seq_one_letter_code
_entity_poly.pdbx_strand_id
1 'polypeptide(L)'
;MTMSIRLSASFALLALMLSLADAYDPSPLQDICVGVAEPHNALFVNGQFCKNPSLTTADDFLFSGLQVPRSTANPMGSTVTPVFEQQLPGLNTLGISMVRIDFGIGGLNPPHTHPRGTEILLVLEGTLYVGFVTSNQLNNTFFEKVLHPGDVFVFPIGMIHFQLNVGKTNAVAIAGLSSQNPGVITVANALFNAKPPISPEVLAKGFQVDEKLVETLQKKFWYYN
;
A
#
# COMPACT_ATOMS: atom_id res chain seq x y z
N MET A 1 6.32 11.01 50.91
CA MET A 1 5.66 11.93 49.98
C MET A 1 6.48 12.17 48.68
N THR A 2 7.79 12.30 48.73
CA THR A 2 8.67 12.56 47.56
C THR A 2 8.81 11.39 46.57
N MET A 3 8.72 10.14 47.01
CA MET A 3 8.86 8.95 46.16
C MET A 3 7.60 8.68 45.32
N SER A 4 6.41 8.93 45.87
CA SER A 4 5.13 8.80 45.19
C SER A 4 4.99 9.84 44.07
N ILE A 5 5.43 11.09 44.30
CA ILE A 5 5.39 12.17 43.28
C ILE A 5 6.32 11.86 42.11
N ARG A 6 7.52 11.31 42.38
CA ARG A 6 8.47 10.93 41.32
C ARG A 6 7.95 9.77 40.48
N LEU A 7 7.30 8.80 41.08
CA LEU A 7 6.69 7.65 40.38
C LEU A 7 5.54 8.12 39.48
N SER A 8 4.66 9.00 40.00
CA SER A 8 3.56 9.57 39.21
C SER A 8 4.05 10.44 38.05
N ALA A 9 5.10 11.23 38.23
CA ALA A 9 5.71 12.03 37.18
C ALA A 9 6.36 11.15 36.09
N SER A 10 7.02 10.04 36.49
CA SER A 10 7.59 9.10 35.52
C SER A 10 6.53 8.36 34.71
N PHE A 11 5.40 7.98 35.33
CA PHE A 11 4.27 7.37 34.63
C PHE A 11 3.58 8.36 33.68
N ALA A 12 3.42 9.60 34.08
CA ALA A 12 2.87 10.64 33.23
C ALA A 12 3.77 10.95 32.02
N LEU A 13 5.10 10.99 32.22
CA LEU A 13 6.06 11.18 31.15
C LEU A 13 6.09 9.98 30.20
N LEU A 14 6.01 8.75 30.71
CA LEU A 14 5.95 7.53 29.90
C LEU A 14 4.64 7.48 29.10
N ALA A 15 3.50 7.83 29.70
CA ALA A 15 2.22 7.90 29.01
C ALA A 15 2.23 8.98 27.92
N LEU A 16 2.87 10.13 28.17
CA LEU A 16 3.05 11.19 27.18
C LEU A 16 3.94 10.75 26.02
N MET A 17 5.03 10.03 26.28
CA MET A 17 5.91 9.48 25.25
C MET A 17 5.23 8.39 24.43
N LEU A 18 4.38 7.56 25.03
CA LEU A 18 3.62 6.52 24.34
C LEU A 18 2.52 7.11 23.43
N SER A 19 1.96 8.26 23.78
CA SER A 19 0.96 8.96 22.94
C SER A 19 1.57 9.66 21.71
N LEU A 20 2.90 9.79 21.65
CA LEU A 20 3.63 10.37 20.53
C LEU A 20 4.17 9.31 19.55
N ALA A 21 4.00 8.02 19.85
CA ALA A 21 4.39 6.93 18.96
C ALA A 21 3.26 6.59 17.99
N ASP A 22 2.92 7.54 17.10
CA ASP A 22 2.00 7.28 16.00
C ASP A 22 2.73 6.50 14.90
N ALA A 23 2.23 5.32 14.56
CA ALA A 23 2.71 4.51 13.45
C ALA A 23 2.11 4.96 12.09
N TYR A 24 1.40 6.06 12.08
CA TYR A 24 0.82 6.70 10.89
C TYR A 24 1.72 7.82 10.37
N ASP A 25 1.45 8.28 9.14
CA ASP A 25 2.08 9.48 8.62
C ASP A 25 1.86 10.64 9.60
N PRO A 26 2.91 11.40 9.98
CA PRO A 26 2.78 12.45 10.98
C PRO A 26 1.79 13.51 10.52
N SER A 27 0.99 14.04 11.46
CA SER A 27 0.09 15.15 11.18
C SER A 27 0.87 16.34 10.65
N PRO A 28 0.42 16.99 9.57
CA PRO A 28 1.10 18.15 9.00
C PRO A 28 1.11 19.33 9.99
N LEU A 29 2.26 19.98 10.11
CA LEU A 29 2.42 21.20 10.91
C LEU A 29 2.23 22.49 10.08
N GLN A 30 1.95 22.35 8.78
CA GLN A 30 1.75 23.43 7.80
C GLN A 30 0.56 23.10 6.89
N ASP A 31 -0.03 24.13 6.28
CA ASP A 31 -1.18 23.93 5.37
C ASP A 31 -0.82 23.13 4.12
N ILE A 32 0.39 23.33 3.58
CA ILE A 32 0.87 22.65 2.38
C ILE A 32 2.37 22.33 2.48
N CYS A 33 2.77 21.21 1.88
CA CYS A 33 4.18 20.86 1.67
C CYS A 33 4.33 20.10 0.35
N VAL A 34 4.37 20.83 -0.77
CA VAL A 34 4.57 20.22 -2.09
C VAL A 34 5.98 19.62 -2.15
N GLY A 35 6.05 18.29 -2.42
CA GLY A 35 7.30 17.56 -2.46
C GLY A 35 8.23 18.01 -3.59
N VAL A 36 9.54 18.06 -3.32
CA VAL A 36 10.59 18.23 -4.33
C VAL A 36 11.58 17.07 -4.25
N ALA A 37 11.98 16.54 -5.42
CA ALA A 37 12.73 15.30 -5.50
C ALA A 37 14.17 15.40 -4.99
N GLU A 38 14.83 16.56 -5.15
CA GLU A 38 16.25 16.74 -4.79
C GLU A 38 16.57 18.16 -4.31
N PRO A 39 16.64 18.42 -3.02
CA PRO A 39 17.42 19.54 -2.52
C PRO A 39 18.87 19.09 -2.33
N HIS A 40 19.82 19.79 -2.96
CA HIS A 40 21.25 19.55 -2.75
C HIS A 40 21.60 19.58 -1.25
N ASN A 41 22.26 18.50 -0.77
CA ASN A 41 22.80 18.36 0.60
C ASN A 41 21.78 18.32 1.75
N ALA A 42 20.57 17.87 1.52
CA ALA A 42 19.59 17.76 2.58
C ALA A 42 19.41 16.30 3.05
N LEU A 43 19.38 16.09 4.36
CA LEU A 43 19.02 14.84 4.99
C LEU A 43 17.51 14.80 5.20
N PHE A 44 16.89 13.69 4.81
CA PHE A 44 15.46 13.54 4.79
C PHE A 44 15.01 12.31 5.59
N VAL A 45 13.97 12.42 6.41
CA VAL A 45 13.51 11.35 7.30
C VAL A 45 12.09 10.85 7.03
N ASN A 46 11.13 11.73 6.72
CA ASN A 46 9.73 11.37 6.42
C ASN A 46 9.14 12.29 5.34
N GLY A 47 8.69 11.74 4.21
CA GLY A 47 8.10 12.48 3.09
C GLY A 47 9.17 13.10 2.17
N GLN A 48 8.95 14.28 1.64
CA GLN A 48 9.88 15.01 0.78
C GLN A 48 10.05 16.44 1.27
N PHE A 49 11.12 17.12 0.83
CA PHE A 49 11.30 18.54 1.13
C PHE A 49 10.17 19.36 0.53
N CYS A 50 9.72 20.38 1.25
CA CYS A 50 8.66 21.25 0.77
C CYS A 50 9.22 22.27 -0.23
N LYS A 51 8.48 22.44 -1.33
CA LYS A 51 8.63 23.59 -2.23
C LYS A 51 8.33 24.88 -1.46
N ASN A 52 9.02 25.98 -1.79
CA ASN A 52 8.68 27.27 -1.22
C ASN A 52 7.18 27.59 -1.50
N PRO A 53 6.35 27.82 -0.47
CA PRO A 53 4.91 28.05 -0.67
C PRO A 53 4.57 29.21 -1.61
N SER A 54 5.42 30.25 -1.67
CA SER A 54 5.22 31.38 -2.59
C SER A 54 5.37 31.01 -4.08
N LEU A 55 5.93 29.83 -4.39
CA LEU A 55 6.10 29.31 -5.75
C LEU A 55 5.10 28.19 -6.07
N THR A 56 4.22 27.84 -5.12
CA THR A 56 3.23 26.77 -5.29
C THR A 56 2.05 27.27 -6.12
N THR A 57 1.58 26.44 -7.03
CA THR A 57 0.44 26.70 -7.92
C THR A 57 -0.60 25.60 -7.81
N ALA A 58 -1.77 25.80 -8.39
CA ALA A 58 -2.81 24.77 -8.43
C ALA A 58 -2.36 23.49 -9.15
N ASP A 59 -1.43 23.59 -10.10
CA ASP A 59 -0.92 22.44 -10.84
C ASP A 59 -0.11 21.48 -9.96
N ASP A 60 0.45 21.96 -8.85
CA ASP A 60 1.14 21.10 -7.86
C ASP A 60 0.17 20.12 -7.16
N PHE A 61 -1.13 20.39 -7.21
CA PHE A 61 -2.21 19.58 -6.61
C PHE A 61 -3.08 18.88 -7.65
N LEU A 62 -2.71 18.93 -8.93
CA LEU A 62 -3.47 18.33 -10.01
C LEU A 62 -2.77 17.09 -10.56
N PHE A 63 -3.50 15.97 -10.60
CA PHE A 63 -3.17 14.80 -11.40
C PHE A 63 -4.26 14.55 -12.43
N SER A 64 -3.91 14.36 -13.68
CA SER A 64 -4.84 14.09 -14.78
C SER A 64 -4.56 12.74 -15.42
N GLY A 65 -5.60 12.09 -15.96
CA GLY A 65 -5.43 10.87 -16.76
C GLY A 65 -5.99 9.59 -16.13
N LEU A 66 -6.56 9.64 -14.93
CA LEU A 66 -7.20 8.45 -14.34
C LEU A 66 -8.46 8.00 -15.11
N GLN A 67 -9.03 8.83 -15.96
CA GLN A 67 -10.14 8.43 -16.85
C GLN A 67 -9.69 7.52 -17.99
N VAL A 68 -8.38 7.46 -18.30
CA VAL A 68 -7.83 6.66 -19.40
C VAL A 68 -7.52 5.25 -18.92
N PRO A 69 -8.21 4.20 -19.40
CA PRO A 69 -7.89 2.83 -19.07
C PRO A 69 -6.45 2.46 -19.45
N ARG A 70 -5.78 1.69 -18.60
CA ARG A 70 -4.47 1.14 -18.91
C ARG A 70 -4.57 -0.26 -19.49
N SER A 71 -3.57 -0.62 -20.31
CA SER A 71 -3.52 -1.95 -20.92
C SER A 71 -3.40 -3.03 -19.84
N THR A 72 -4.26 -4.03 -19.91
CA THR A 72 -4.23 -5.22 -19.08
C THR A 72 -3.57 -6.43 -19.77
N ALA A 73 -2.91 -6.20 -20.93
CA ALA A 73 -2.21 -7.21 -21.71
C ALA A 73 -0.86 -7.57 -21.06
N ASN A 74 -0.91 -8.17 -19.86
CA ASN A 74 0.23 -8.64 -19.10
C ASN A 74 -0.12 -9.97 -18.39
N PRO A 75 0.83 -10.68 -17.79
CA PRO A 75 0.59 -12.00 -17.18
C PRO A 75 -0.45 -12.01 -16.07
N MET A 76 -0.68 -10.89 -15.38
CA MET A 76 -1.69 -10.77 -14.31
C MET A 76 -3.05 -10.35 -14.86
N GLY A 77 -3.12 -9.82 -16.08
CA GLY A 77 -4.36 -9.31 -16.67
C GLY A 77 -4.89 -8.06 -15.95
N SER A 78 -4.07 -7.37 -15.18
CA SER A 78 -4.46 -6.14 -14.46
C SER A 78 -3.35 -5.10 -14.47
N THR A 79 -3.70 -3.84 -14.25
CA THR A 79 -2.73 -2.74 -14.13
C THR A 79 -3.20 -1.74 -13.09
N VAL A 80 -2.30 -1.40 -12.16
CA VAL A 80 -2.51 -0.36 -11.15
C VAL A 80 -1.88 0.94 -11.63
N THR A 81 -2.65 2.03 -11.59
CA THR A 81 -2.18 3.39 -11.87
C THR A 81 -2.16 4.16 -10.56
N PRO A 82 -1.00 4.36 -9.93
CA PRO A 82 -0.90 5.06 -8.66
C PRO A 82 -0.98 6.57 -8.82
N VAL A 83 -1.53 7.24 -7.82
CA VAL A 83 -1.42 8.67 -7.56
C VAL A 83 -0.93 8.82 -6.12
N PHE A 84 0.36 8.62 -5.92
CA PHE A 84 1.08 8.78 -4.67
C PHE A 84 1.82 10.12 -4.69
N GLU A 85 2.57 10.44 -3.63
CA GLU A 85 3.35 11.69 -3.56
C GLU A 85 4.36 11.83 -4.71
N GLN A 86 4.83 10.72 -5.28
CA GLN A 86 5.74 10.74 -6.42
C GLN A 86 5.07 11.20 -7.72
N GLN A 87 3.78 10.85 -7.91
CA GLN A 87 3.01 11.26 -9.08
C GLN A 87 2.28 12.58 -8.86
N LEU A 88 1.99 12.92 -7.61
CA LEU A 88 1.29 14.14 -7.20
C LEU A 88 1.97 14.74 -5.96
N PRO A 89 3.02 15.57 -6.17
CA PRO A 89 3.84 16.11 -5.07
C PRO A 89 3.06 16.90 -4.02
N GLY A 90 1.89 17.44 -4.36
CA GLY A 90 0.98 18.11 -3.43
C GLY A 90 0.40 17.19 -2.36
N LEU A 91 0.48 15.86 -2.52
CA LEU A 91 0.08 14.89 -1.49
C LEU A 91 1.12 14.75 -0.35
N ASN A 92 2.33 15.28 -0.53
CA ASN A 92 3.37 15.15 0.47
C ASN A 92 2.90 15.66 1.84
N THR A 93 3.11 14.87 2.90
CA THR A 93 2.67 15.08 4.29
C THR A 93 1.15 14.99 4.57
N LEU A 94 0.32 14.70 3.56
CA LEU A 94 -1.15 14.71 3.76
C LEU A 94 -1.73 13.35 4.16
N GLY A 95 -0.93 12.28 4.13
CA GLY A 95 -1.32 10.94 4.64
C GLY A 95 -2.41 10.25 3.83
N ILE A 96 -2.63 10.63 2.58
CA ILE A 96 -3.59 10.01 1.67
C ILE A 96 -2.99 9.80 0.28
N SER A 97 -3.53 8.83 -0.44
CA SER A 97 -3.24 8.61 -1.85
C SER A 97 -4.40 7.86 -2.52
N MET A 98 -4.29 7.68 -3.82
CA MET A 98 -5.32 7.03 -4.62
C MET A 98 -4.68 6.16 -5.70
N VAL A 99 -5.39 5.11 -6.11
CA VAL A 99 -5.05 4.31 -7.29
C VAL A 99 -6.28 4.05 -8.14
N ARG A 100 -6.09 3.94 -9.46
CA ARG A 100 -7.02 3.29 -10.39
C ARG A 100 -6.50 1.89 -10.68
N ILE A 101 -7.40 0.90 -10.74
CA ILE A 101 -7.07 -0.48 -11.09
C ILE A 101 -7.94 -0.89 -12.27
N ASP A 102 -7.29 -1.26 -13.37
CA ASP A 102 -7.92 -1.81 -14.56
C ASP A 102 -7.71 -3.33 -14.59
N PHE A 103 -8.77 -4.09 -14.83
CA PHE A 103 -8.75 -5.54 -14.90
C PHE A 103 -9.33 -6.00 -16.24
N GLY A 104 -8.59 -6.84 -16.97
CA GLY A 104 -9.14 -7.66 -18.03
C GLY A 104 -10.03 -8.78 -17.46
N ILE A 105 -10.67 -9.57 -18.34
CA ILE A 105 -11.43 -10.76 -17.92
C ILE A 105 -10.45 -11.75 -17.27
N GLY A 106 -10.76 -12.21 -16.05
CA GLY A 106 -9.88 -13.06 -15.26
C GLY A 106 -8.63 -12.36 -14.72
N GLY A 107 -8.53 -11.03 -14.87
CA GLY A 107 -7.40 -10.22 -14.38
C GLY A 107 -7.33 -10.21 -12.86
N LEU A 108 -6.11 -10.34 -12.34
CA LEU A 108 -5.82 -10.49 -10.92
C LEU A 108 -4.85 -9.39 -10.45
N ASN A 109 -5.22 -8.62 -9.44
CA ASN A 109 -4.25 -7.97 -8.58
C ASN A 109 -3.83 -8.98 -7.51
N PRO A 110 -2.60 -9.54 -7.59
CA PRO A 110 -2.22 -10.73 -6.82
C PRO A 110 -2.16 -10.45 -5.31
N PRO A 111 -2.10 -11.49 -4.47
CA PRO A 111 -1.97 -11.33 -3.02
C PRO A 111 -0.82 -10.38 -2.66
N HIS A 112 -1.17 -9.28 -1.99
CA HIS A 112 -0.25 -8.22 -1.61
C HIS A 112 -0.68 -7.57 -0.29
N THR A 113 0.14 -6.70 0.25
CA THR A 113 -0.16 -5.89 1.43
C THR A 113 0.40 -4.48 1.29
N HIS A 114 -0.26 -3.53 1.96
CA HIS A 114 0.24 -2.17 2.14
C HIS A 114 0.77 -2.02 3.57
N PRO A 115 2.11 -1.95 3.75
CA PRO A 115 2.69 -1.90 5.09
C PRO A 115 2.42 -0.60 5.84
N ARG A 116 2.02 0.47 5.16
CA ARG A 116 1.85 1.82 5.73
C ARG A 116 0.48 2.44 5.48
N GLY A 117 -0.50 1.70 4.96
CA GLY A 117 -1.82 2.27 4.66
C GLY A 117 -2.95 1.26 4.69
N THR A 118 -4.10 1.67 5.20
CA THR A 118 -5.39 1.00 4.99
C THR A 118 -5.91 1.40 3.63
N GLU A 119 -6.50 0.45 2.91
CA GLU A 119 -7.12 0.67 1.60
C GLU A 119 -8.64 0.62 1.69
N ILE A 120 -9.33 1.54 1.02
CA ILE A 120 -10.76 1.50 0.76
C ILE A 120 -10.99 1.48 -0.75
N LEU A 121 -11.64 0.44 -1.26
CA LEU A 121 -11.84 0.20 -2.69
C LEU A 121 -13.30 0.38 -3.07
N LEU A 122 -13.56 1.10 -4.16
CA LEU A 122 -14.87 1.26 -4.80
C LEU A 122 -14.82 0.62 -6.19
N VAL A 123 -15.75 -0.29 -6.47
CA VAL A 123 -15.94 -0.84 -7.83
C VAL A 123 -16.72 0.16 -8.68
N LEU A 124 -16.18 0.54 -9.83
CA LEU A 124 -16.84 1.40 -10.81
C LEU A 124 -17.52 0.58 -11.92
N GLU A 125 -16.83 -0.48 -12.40
CA GLU A 125 -17.29 -1.32 -13.49
C GLU A 125 -16.90 -2.77 -13.27
N GLY A 126 -17.72 -3.70 -13.77
CA GLY A 126 -17.44 -5.14 -13.74
C GLY A 126 -17.80 -5.81 -12.44
N THR A 127 -17.17 -6.96 -12.15
CA THR A 127 -17.45 -7.78 -10.96
C THR A 127 -16.14 -8.28 -10.38
N LEU A 128 -15.83 -7.88 -9.15
CA LEU A 128 -14.59 -8.23 -8.48
C LEU A 128 -14.86 -9.21 -7.31
N TYR A 129 -14.14 -10.32 -7.29
CA TYR A 129 -13.97 -11.15 -6.10
C TYR A 129 -12.77 -10.62 -5.32
N VAL A 130 -12.98 -10.25 -4.07
CA VAL A 130 -11.98 -9.65 -3.21
C VAL A 130 -11.95 -10.34 -1.86
N GLY A 131 -10.82 -10.23 -1.16
CA GLY A 131 -10.74 -10.70 0.21
C GLY A 131 -9.41 -10.36 0.86
N PHE A 132 -9.40 -10.41 2.20
CA PHE A 132 -8.19 -10.27 3.00
C PHE A 132 -8.13 -11.33 4.11
N VAL A 133 -6.90 -11.62 4.56
CA VAL A 133 -6.63 -12.60 5.61
C VAL A 133 -6.12 -11.89 6.85
N THR A 134 -6.65 -12.23 8.02
CA THR A 134 -6.22 -11.69 9.31
C THR A 134 -4.89 -12.30 9.77
N SER A 135 -4.34 -11.76 10.87
CA SER A 135 -3.14 -12.28 11.52
C SER A 135 -3.35 -13.68 12.12
N ASN A 136 -2.24 -14.36 12.47
CA ASN A 136 -2.27 -15.64 13.16
C ASN A 136 -3.05 -15.60 14.47
N GLN A 137 -3.04 -14.45 15.18
CA GLN A 137 -3.78 -14.24 16.43
C GLN A 137 -5.30 -14.33 16.24
N LEU A 138 -5.79 -14.05 15.03
CA LEU A 138 -7.18 -14.23 14.61
C LEU A 138 -7.35 -15.46 13.70
N ASN A 139 -6.48 -16.47 13.87
CA ASN A 139 -6.51 -17.77 13.17
C ASN A 139 -6.51 -17.66 11.64
N ASN A 140 -5.86 -16.64 11.07
CA ASN A 140 -5.84 -16.40 9.61
C ASN A 140 -7.24 -16.41 8.99
N THR A 141 -8.20 -15.82 9.69
CA THR A 141 -9.59 -15.76 9.20
C THR A 141 -9.64 -15.02 7.87
N PHE A 142 -10.26 -15.64 6.89
CA PHE A 142 -10.43 -15.07 5.55
C PHE A 142 -11.80 -14.39 5.44
N PHE A 143 -11.78 -13.08 5.13
CA PHE A 143 -12.97 -12.29 4.82
C PHE A 143 -13.00 -12.03 3.32
N GLU A 144 -14.07 -12.47 2.66
CA GLU A 144 -14.20 -12.38 1.21
C GLU A 144 -15.57 -11.87 0.78
N LYS A 145 -15.63 -11.30 -0.42
CA LYS A 145 -16.88 -10.83 -1.02
C LYS A 145 -16.76 -10.75 -2.54
N VAL A 146 -17.87 -10.97 -3.24
CA VAL A 146 -18.05 -10.55 -4.64
C VAL A 146 -18.69 -9.18 -4.64
N LEU A 147 -18.04 -8.22 -5.32
CA LEU A 147 -18.43 -6.82 -5.39
C LEU A 147 -18.92 -6.47 -6.79
N HIS A 148 -19.90 -5.58 -6.83
CA HIS A 148 -20.50 -5.02 -8.04
C HIS A 148 -20.32 -3.48 -8.08
N PRO A 149 -20.59 -2.82 -9.20
CA PRO A 149 -20.50 -1.37 -9.31
C PRO A 149 -21.26 -0.64 -8.19
N GLY A 150 -20.57 0.27 -7.50
CA GLY A 150 -21.07 1.00 -6.33
C GLY A 150 -20.76 0.34 -4.99
N ASP A 151 -20.30 -0.92 -4.96
CA ASP A 151 -19.89 -1.57 -3.71
C ASP A 151 -18.51 -1.05 -3.25
N VAL A 152 -18.38 -0.93 -1.93
CA VAL A 152 -17.14 -0.51 -1.26
C VAL A 152 -16.65 -1.62 -0.33
N PHE A 153 -15.34 -1.87 -0.33
CA PHE A 153 -14.71 -2.83 0.56
C PHE A 153 -13.43 -2.25 1.18
N VAL A 154 -13.10 -2.65 2.42
CA VAL A 154 -11.95 -2.15 3.16
C VAL A 154 -10.93 -3.27 3.34
N PHE A 155 -9.65 -2.96 3.08
CA PHE A 155 -8.51 -3.81 3.40
C PHE A 155 -7.69 -3.13 4.49
N PRO A 156 -7.71 -3.67 5.74
CA PRO A 156 -6.97 -3.06 6.84
C PRO A 156 -5.45 -3.09 6.61
N ILE A 157 -4.77 -2.09 7.14
CA ILE A 157 -3.30 -1.95 7.03
C ILE A 157 -2.58 -3.26 7.36
N GLY A 158 -1.61 -3.63 6.52
CA GLY A 158 -0.77 -4.82 6.73
C GLY A 158 -1.44 -6.16 6.38
N MET A 159 -2.76 -6.23 6.19
CA MET A 159 -3.43 -7.48 5.84
C MET A 159 -3.15 -7.87 4.38
N ILE A 160 -2.83 -9.15 4.17
CA ILE A 160 -2.68 -9.70 2.81
C ILE A 160 -4.07 -9.77 2.17
N HIS A 161 -4.20 -9.18 0.99
CA HIS A 161 -5.45 -9.09 0.25
C HIS A 161 -5.21 -9.18 -1.27
N PHE A 162 -6.29 -9.38 -2.02
CA PHE A 162 -6.28 -9.50 -3.49
C PHE A 162 -7.60 -9.03 -4.09
N GLN A 163 -7.59 -8.77 -5.40
CA GLN A 163 -8.79 -8.52 -6.21
C GLN A 163 -8.70 -9.32 -7.51
N LEU A 164 -9.75 -10.06 -7.85
CA LEU A 164 -9.87 -10.88 -9.07
C LEU A 164 -11.13 -10.49 -9.84
N ASN A 165 -10.99 -10.18 -11.11
CA ASN A 165 -12.16 -9.99 -11.97
C ASN A 165 -12.79 -11.34 -12.32
N VAL A 166 -13.94 -11.61 -11.74
CA VAL A 166 -14.76 -12.84 -11.99
C VAL A 166 -15.91 -12.58 -12.95
N GLY A 167 -16.01 -11.34 -13.45
CA GLY A 167 -17.03 -10.95 -14.44
C GLY A 167 -16.71 -11.43 -15.85
N LYS A 168 -17.67 -11.18 -16.76
CA LYS A 168 -17.55 -11.49 -18.20
C LYS A 168 -17.05 -10.28 -19.03
N THR A 169 -16.79 -9.17 -18.39
CA THR A 169 -16.29 -7.94 -18.99
C THR A 169 -15.06 -7.45 -18.23
N ASN A 170 -14.37 -6.46 -18.77
CA ASN A 170 -13.36 -5.74 -17.99
C ASN A 170 -13.99 -5.15 -16.72
N ALA A 171 -13.16 -4.96 -15.71
CA ALA A 171 -13.57 -4.30 -14.47
C ALA A 171 -12.64 -3.11 -14.16
N VAL A 172 -13.19 -2.13 -13.45
CA VAL A 172 -12.47 -0.93 -13.03
C VAL A 172 -12.80 -0.67 -11.55
N ALA A 173 -11.76 -0.42 -10.77
CA ALA A 173 -11.91 0.05 -9.41
C ALA A 173 -11.05 1.30 -9.14
N ILE A 174 -11.49 2.10 -8.18
CA ILE A 174 -10.70 3.17 -7.57
C ILE A 174 -10.49 2.79 -6.11
N ALA A 175 -9.27 2.95 -5.61
CA ALA A 175 -9.01 2.79 -4.19
C ALA A 175 -8.31 4.03 -3.62
N GLY A 176 -8.72 4.41 -2.41
CA GLY A 176 -8.06 5.40 -1.58
C GLY A 176 -7.23 4.72 -0.50
N LEU A 177 -6.07 5.28 -0.17
CA LEU A 177 -5.17 4.72 0.84
C LEU A 177 -4.87 5.77 1.91
N SER A 178 -4.76 5.34 3.17
CA SER A 178 -4.49 6.19 4.32
C SER A 178 -2.99 6.45 4.51
N SER A 179 -2.27 6.63 3.42
CA SER A 179 -0.86 7.03 3.36
C SER A 179 -0.56 7.67 2.02
N GLN A 180 0.30 8.68 2.01
CA GLN A 180 0.82 9.29 0.78
C GLN A 180 1.76 8.34 0.00
N ASN A 181 2.34 7.37 0.73
CA ASN A 181 3.21 6.30 0.21
C ASN A 181 2.93 5.00 0.97
N PRO A 182 1.84 4.28 0.65
CA PRO A 182 1.43 3.09 1.39
C PRO A 182 2.41 1.92 1.27
N GLY A 183 3.27 1.95 0.27
CA GLY A 183 4.07 0.81 -0.14
C GLY A 183 3.22 -0.34 -0.70
N VAL A 184 3.84 -1.23 -1.44
CA VAL A 184 3.22 -2.47 -1.93
C VAL A 184 4.22 -3.62 -1.74
N ILE A 185 3.76 -4.68 -1.10
CA ILE A 185 4.50 -5.93 -0.97
C ILE A 185 3.66 -7.02 -1.63
N THR A 186 3.93 -7.33 -2.90
CA THR A 186 3.36 -8.50 -3.57
C THR A 186 4.02 -9.74 -3.00
N VAL A 187 3.23 -10.62 -2.36
CA VAL A 187 3.75 -11.71 -1.52
C VAL A 187 4.71 -12.62 -2.30
N ALA A 188 4.31 -13.07 -3.47
CA ALA A 188 5.14 -13.95 -4.29
C ALA A 188 6.44 -13.28 -4.74
N ASN A 189 6.37 -12.02 -5.17
CA ASN A 189 7.55 -11.25 -5.59
C ASN A 189 8.52 -11.04 -4.42
N ALA A 190 8.00 -10.68 -3.26
CA ALA A 190 8.82 -10.45 -2.06
C ALA A 190 9.56 -11.71 -1.62
N LEU A 191 8.95 -12.89 -1.79
CA LEU A 191 9.53 -14.15 -1.33
C LEU A 191 10.42 -14.80 -2.39
N PHE A 192 9.99 -14.83 -3.66
CA PHE A 192 10.69 -15.58 -4.71
C PHE A 192 11.56 -14.70 -5.62
N ASN A 193 11.40 -13.36 -5.59
CA ASN A 193 12.20 -12.43 -6.39
C ASN A 193 12.99 -11.42 -5.55
N ALA A 194 13.23 -11.72 -4.27
CA ALA A 194 14.04 -10.87 -3.38
C ALA A 194 15.47 -10.71 -3.94
N LYS A 195 16.06 -9.53 -3.69
CA LYS A 195 17.45 -9.22 -4.10
C LYS A 195 18.25 -8.68 -2.91
N PRO A 196 19.25 -9.43 -2.41
CA PRO A 196 19.66 -10.77 -2.84
C PRO A 196 18.57 -11.82 -2.59
N PRO A 197 18.60 -12.99 -3.27
CA PRO A 197 17.57 -14.02 -3.12
C PRO A 197 17.59 -14.62 -1.71
N ILE A 198 16.40 -14.94 -1.21
CA ILE A 198 16.26 -15.72 0.04
C ILE A 198 16.74 -17.16 -0.26
N SER A 199 17.47 -17.76 0.70
CA SER A 199 17.94 -19.14 0.56
C SER A 199 16.77 -20.09 0.22
N PRO A 200 16.91 -20.97 -0.80
CA PRO A 200 15.92 -22.00 -1.10
C PRO A 200 15.58 -22.87 0.11
N GLU A 201 16.55 -23.24 0.94
CA GLU A 201 16.33 -24.00 2.18
C GLU A 201 15.36 -23.29 3.14
N VAL A 202 15.51 -21.97 3.33
CA VAL A 202 14.62 -21.18 4.20
C VAL A 202 13.18 -21.21 3.68
N LEU A 203 13.00 -20.99 2.37
CA LEU A 203 11.68 -21.00 1.75
C LEU A 203 11.06 -22.40 1.73
N ALA A 204 11.85 -23.43 1.37
CA ALA A 204 11.40 -24.82 1.35
C ALA A 204 10.91 -25.26 2.73
N LYS A 205 11.66 -24.96 3.79
CA LYS A 205 11.28 -25.25 5.17
C LYS A 205 10.05 -24.46 5.60
N GLY A 206 10.00 -23.17 5.28
CA GLY A 206 8.87 -22.28 5.65
C GLY A 206 7.55 -22.65 4.98
N PHE A 207 7.61 -23.08 3.70
CA PHE A 207 6.43 -23.50 2.93
C PHE A 207 6.17 -25.01 3.01
N GLN A 208 7.06 -25.82 3.63
CA GLN A 208 7.00 -27.27 3.71
C GLN A 208 6.92 -27.92 2.30
N VAL A 209 7.77 -27.46 1.38
CA VAL A 209 7.85 -27.93 0.00
C VAL A 209 9.28 -28.32 -0.36
N ASP A 210 9.45 -29.01 -1.51
CA ASP A 210 10.76 -29.37 -2.05
C ASP A 210 11.55 -28.14 -2.50
N GLU A 211 12.88 -28.12 -2.24
CA GLU A 211 13.77 -27.03 -2.66
C GLU A 211 13.78 -26.81 -4.17
N LYS A 212 13.65 -27.88 -4.97
CA LYS A 212 13.58 -27.76 -6.44
C LYS A 212 12.38 -26.94 -6.90
N LEU A 213 11.24 -27.05 -6.18
CA LEU A 213 10.09 -26.20 -6.45
C LEU A 213 10.41 -24.74 -6.16
N VAL A 214 11.06 -24.46 -5.03
CA VAL A 214 11.50 -23.10 -4.67
C VAL A 214 12.43 -22.52 -5.71
N GLU A 215 13.49 -23.27 -6.11
CA GLU A 215 14.41 -22.85 -7.17
C GLU A 215 13.70 -22.58 -8.49
N THR A 216 12.69 -23.41 -8.82
CA THR A 216 11.86 -23.20 -10.03
C THR A 216 11.06 -21.90 -9.94
N LEU A 217 10.48 -21.61 -8.77
CA LEU A 217 9.73 -20.36 -8.54
C LEU A 217 10.67 -19.15 -8.59
N GLN A 218 11.86 -19.22 -8.00
CA GLN A 218 12.85 -18.15 -8.03
C GLN A 218 13.39 -17.84 -9.44
N LYS A 219 13.37 -18.80 -10.35
CA LYS A 219 13.76 -18.62 -11.76
C LYS A 219 12.65 -18.05 -12.64
N LYS A 220 11.40 -17.95 -12.15
CA LYS A 220 10.30 -17.38 -12.92
C LYS A 220 10.47 -15.86 -13.06
N PHE A 221 9.96 -15.33 -14.17
CA PHE A 221 9.77 -13.89 -14.30
C PHE A 221 8.56 -13.48 -13.46
N TRP A 222 8.78 -12.60 -12.49
CA TRP A 222 7.73 -12.05 -11.64
C TRP A 222 7.33 -10.67 -12.15
N TYR A 223 6.08 -10.53 -12.52
CA TYR A 223 5.54 -9.25 -12.98
C TYR A 223 5.23 -8.36 -11.77
N TYR A 224 5.58 -7.09 -11.88
CA TYR A 224 5.22 -6.06 -10.91
C TYR A 224 4.02 -5.28 -11.45
N ASN A 225 2.97 -5.18 -10.67
CA ASN A 225 1.79 -4.38 -10.97
C ASN A 225 2.03 -2.93 -10.56
#